data_f4eb424e3fb293174aee4c7629d59200
#
_entry.id   f4eb424e3fb293174aee4c7629d59200
#
_cell.length_a   1.000
_cell.length_b   1.000
_cell.length_c   1.000
_cell.angle_alpha   90.00
_cell.angle_beta   90.00
_cell.angle_gamma   90.00
#
_symmetry.space_group_name_H-M   'P 1'
#
loop_
_entity.id
_entity.type
_entity.pdbx_description
1 polymer ?
#
loop_
_entity_poly.entity_id
_entity_poly.type
_entity_poly.pdbx_seq_one_letter_code
_entity_poly.pdbx_strand_id
1 'polypeptide(L)'
;METNTAMNRNDAAGDPLAVARGVLLEPHGLDVKDLNGAIGRIFEHKVDYADLYFQYTRSEGWSLDEGIVKSGSFAIEQGVGVRAVSGDRSAFAYSDEINAQALMSAADATRTIARSGRSGRTRVGDAQAAPARRRGRRKAPRLLYGMDDPIASMEAAGKVGLLQRIEAYARRKDPRVTQVMAGLAAEHDVVMVMRSDGVLAADVRPLV
;
A
#
# COMPACT_ATOMS: atom_id res chain seq x y z
N MET A 1 34.92 21.98 4.66
CA MET A 1 34.97 20.58 4.18
C MET A 1 33.56 20.04 4.30
N GLU A 2 32.78 20.23 3.25
CA GLU A 2 31.39 19.74 3.18
C GLU A 2 31.43 18.35 2.58
N THR A 3 31.12 17.34 3.39
CA THR A 3 30.92 15.98 2.93
C THR A 3 29.53 15.86 2.35
N ASN A 4 29.44 16.10 1.05
CA ASN A 4 28.25 15.85 0.23
C ASN A 4 28.06 14.33 0.11
N THR A 5 27.24 13.74 0.97
CA THR A 5 26.81 12.35 0.85
C THR A 5 25.76 12.30 -0.26
N ALA A 6 26.19 12.20 -1.48
CA ALA A 6 25.33 11.87 -2.62
C ALA A 6 24.75 10.45 -2.37
N MET A 7 23.52 10.40 -1.96
CA MET A 7 22.74 9.17 -1.83
C MET A 7 22.65 8.53 -3.23
N ASN A 8 23.23 7.33 -3.34
CA ASN A 8 23.37 6.62 -4.60
C ASN A 8 21.94 6.24 -5.11
N ARG A 9 21.48 6.86 -6.18
CA ARG A 9 20.14 6.62 -6.76
C ARG A 9 19.89 5.17 -7.21
N ASN A 10 20.93 4.36 -7.31
CA ASN A 10 20.83 2.95 -7.67
C ASN A 10 20.42 2.03 -6.50
N ASP A 11 20.61 2.45 -5.25
CA ASP A 11 20.21 1.65 -4.08
C ASP A 11 18.71 1.77 -3.76
N ALA A 12 18.05 2.83 -4.25
CA ALA A 12 16.61 3.04 -4.06
C ALA A 12 15.74 2.14 -4.96
N ALA A 13 16.26 1.69 -6.09
CA ALA A 13 15.51 0.88 -7.07
C ALA A 13 15.17 -0.54 -6.58
N GLY A 14 15.70 -0.98 -5.44
CA GLY A 14 15.46 -2.30 -4.85
C GLY A 14 14.85 -2.29 -3.45
N ASP A 15 14.53 -1.12 -2.86
CA ASP A 15 13.95 -1.01 -1.52
C ASP A 15 12.47 -0.59 -1.57
N PRO A 16 11.52 -1.52 -1.30
CA PRO A 16 10.09 -1.20 -1.25
C PRO A 16 9.76 -0.06 -0.30
N LEU A 17 10.53 0.11 0.78
CA LEU A 17 10.30 1.18 1.74
C LEU A 17 10.66 2.55 1.17
N ALA A 18 11.71 2.64 0.35
CA ALA A 18 12.06 3.89 -0.34
C ALA A 18 10.97 4.27 -1.36
N VAL A 19 10.47 3.30 -2.15
CA VAL A 19 9.35 3.50 -3.08
C VAL A 19 8.11 3.97 -2.33
N ALA A 20 7.74 3.27 -1.25
CA ALA A 20 6.55 3.61 -0.47
C ALA A 20 6.63 5.01 0.15
N ARG A 21 7.79 5.42 0.65
CA ARG A 21 7.97 6.80 1.14
C ARG A 21 7.79 7.83 0.05
N GLY A 22 8.38 7.60 -1.12
CA GLY A 22 8.28 8.50 -2.28
C GLY A 22 6.86 8.62 -2.85
N VAL A 23 6.00 7.62 -2.63
CA VAL A 23 4.61 7.62 -3.14
C VAL A 23 3.62 8.05 -2.06
N LEU A 24 3.79 7.56 -0.82
CA LEU A 24 2.78 7.66 0.24
C LEU A 24 3.04 8.78 1.25
N LEU A 25 4.27 9.26 1.40
CA LEU A 25 4.60 10.26 2.42
C LEU A 25 5.09 11.57 1.81
N GLU A 26 6.13 11.54 1.00
CA GLU A 26 6.81 12.75 0.50
C GLU A 26 5.87 13.68 -0.29
N PRO A 27 5.00 13.19 -1.22
CA PRO A 27 4.08 14.06 -1.95
C PRO A 27 3.06 14.76 -1.06
N HIS A 28 2.83 14.20 0.14
CA HIS A 28 1.84 14.67 1.11
C HIS A 28 2.47 15.46 2.27
N GLY A 29 3.77 15.72 2.20
CA GLY A 29 4.51 16.45 3.24
C GLY A 29 4.60 15.69 4.58
N LEU A 30 4.46 14.36 4.55
CA LEU A 30 4.56 13.51 5.74
C LEU A 30 5.97 12.92 5.88
N ASP A 31 6.37 12.72 7.13
CA ASP A 31 7.57 11.99 7.46
C ASP A 31 7.32 10.95 8.59
N VAL A 32 8.34 10.18 8.93
CA VAL A 32 8.25 9.15 9.99
C VAL A 32 7.94 9.77 11.37
N LYS A 33 8.23 11.07 11.59
CA LYS A 33 7.91 11.74 12.86
C LYS A 33 6.41 11.96 12.97
N ASP A 34 5.73 12.32 11.88
CA ASP A 34 4.27 12.49 11.84
C ASP A 34 3.57 11.16 12.16
N LEU A 35 4.07 10.07 11.58
CA LEU A 35 3.57 8.72 11.86
C LEU A 35 3.74 8.34 13.33
N ASN A 36 4.91 8.62 13.89
CA ASN A 36 5.18 8.41 15.34
C ASN A 36 4.28 9.31 16.19
N GLY A 37 4.01 10.54 15.77
CA GLY A 37 3.08 11.47 16.43
C GLY A 37 1.67 10.89 16.48
N ALA A 38 1.17 10.34 15.37
CA ALA A 38 -0.15 9.69 15.31
C ALA A 38 -0.23 8.46 16.22
N ILE A 39 0.79 7.59 16.20
CA ILE A 39 0.88 6.46 17.15
C ILE A 39 0.90 6.95 18.60
N GLY A 40 1.73 7.96 18.92
CA GLY A 40 1.78 8.56 20.24
C GLY A 40 0.42 9.11 20.70
N ARG A 41 -0.33 9.73 19.79
CA ARG A 41 -1.67 10.24 20.04
C ARG A 41 -2.66 9.16 20.42
N ILE A 42 -2.59 7.98 19.80
CA ILE A 42 -3.42 6.83 20.13
C ILE A 42 -3.08 6.32 21.54
N PHE A 43 -1.80 6.25 21.88
CA PHE A 43 -1.30 5.75 23.16
C PHE A 43 -1.47 6.73 24.35
N GLU A 44 -1.98 7.94 24.16
CA GLU A 44 -2.41 8.78 25.28
C GLU A 44 -3.51 8.11 26.12
N HIS A 45 -4.12 7.05 25.59
CA HIS A 45 -5.03 6.17 26.31
C HIS A 45 -4.47 4.74 26.38
N LYS A 46 -5.09 3.92 27.22
CA LYS A 46 -4.66 2.52 27.42
C LYS A 46 -5.01 1.69 26.19
N VAL A 47 -4.05 1.53 25.29
CA VAL A 47 -4.11 0.74 24.07
C VAL A 47 -2.97 -0.27 24.12
N ASP A 48 -3.20 -1.50 23.70
CA ASP A 48 -2.21 -2.57 23.74
C ASP A 48 -1.38 -2.61 22.45
N TYR A 49 -2.00 -2.21 21.32
CA TYR A 49 -1.36 -2.22 20.01
C TYR A 49 -2.02 -1.19 19.09
N ALA A 50 -1.24 -0.59 18.22
CA ALA A 50 -1.74 0.24 17.13
C ALA A 50 -0.89 0.05 15.87
N ASP A 51 -1.52 0.24 14.72
CA ASP A 51 -0.84 0.34 13.44
C ASP A 51 -1.48 1.39 12.53
N LEU A 52 -0.65 1.88 11.62
CA LEU A 52 -1.03 2.75 10.50
C LEU A 52 -0.81 1.96 9.23
N TYR A 53 -1.79 1.97 8.33
CA TYR A 53 -1.74 1.34 7.01
C TYR A 53 -1.93 2.41 5.95
N PHE A 54 -1.01 2.52 5.02
CA PHE A 54 -1.08 3.40 3.87
C PHE A 54 -1.16 2.57 2.62
N GLN A 55 -1.97 3.00 1.67
CA GLN A 55 -2.09 2.37 0.37
C GLN A 55 -2.22 3.41 -0.73
N TYR A 56 -1.63 3.11 -1.87
CA TYR A 56 -1.79 3.82 -3.13
C TYR A 56 -1.87 2.78 -4.23
N THR A 57 -3.00 2.73 -4.92
CA THR A 57 -3.26 1.78 -5.99
C THR A 57 -3.55 2.53 -7.28
N ARG A 58 -2.84 2.18 -8.34
CA ARG A 58 -3.15 2.57 -9.72
C ARG A 58 -3.66 1.36 -10.45
N SER A 59 -4.76 1.51 -11.15
CA SER A 59 -5.34 0.45 -11.96
C SER A 59 -5.64 0.95 -13.37
N GLU A 60 -5.49 0.07 -14.34
CA GLU A 60 -5.79 0.31 -15.74
C GLU A 60 -6.46 -0.91 -16.35
N GLY A 61 -7.46 -0.68 -17.20
CA GLY A 61 -8.15 -1.74 -17.90
C GLY A 61 -8.43 -1.33 -19.35
N TRP A 62 -8.27 -2.30 -20.26
CA TRP A 62 -8.58 -2.14 -21.69
C TRP A 62 -9.43 -3.31 -22.14
N SER A 63 -10.44 -3.04 -22.95
CA SER A 63 -11.24 -4.07 -23.59
C SER A 63 -11.36 -3.85 -25.08
N LEU A 64 -11.30 -4.96 -25.82
CA LEU A 64 -11.46 -5.02 -27.25
C LEU A 64 -12.54 -6.05 -27.58
N ASP A 65 -13.43 -5.73 -28.48
CA ASP A 65 -14.45 -6.61 -29.00
C ASP A 65 -14.52 -6.41 -30.52
N GLU A 66 -14.32 -7.50 -31.26
CA GLU A 66 -14.33 -7.54 -32.73
C GLU A 66 -13.42 -6.48 -33.39
N GLY A 67 -12.19 -6.37 -32.92
CA GLY A 67 -11.18 -5.44 -33.46
C GLY A 67 -11.37 -3.98 -33.00
N ILE A 68 -12.43 -3.68 -32.26
CA ILE A 68 -12.73 -2.32 -31.80
C ILE A 68 -12.47 -2.20 -30.31
N VAL A 69 -11.67 -1.22 -29.91
CA VAL A 69 -11.52 -0.88 -28.48
C VAL A 69 -12.83 -0.32 -27.96
N LYS A 70 -13.43 -1.01 -26.99
CA LYS A 70 -14.70 -0.61 -26.38
C LYS A 70 -14.51 0.30 -25.19
N SER A 71 -13.46 0.04 -24.39
CA SER A 71 -13.16 0.85 -23.21
C SER A 71 -11.67 0.88 -22.91
N GLY A 72 -11.24 2.00 -22.36
CA GLY A 72 -10.01 2.18 -21.60
C GLY A 72 -10.38 2.85 -20.28
N SER A 73 -9.95 2.32 -19.16
CA SER A 73 -10.20 2.86 -17.84
C SER A 73 -8.87 3.06 -17.11
N PHE A 74 -8.83 4.09 -16.27
CA PHE A 74 -7.71 4.38 -15.39
C PHE A 74 -8.27 4.90 -14.07
N ALA A 75 -7.79 4.38 -12.95
CA ALA A 75 -8.17 4.84 -11.63
C ALA A 75 -6.95 4.94 -10.72
N ILE A 76 -7.02 5.87 -9.78
CA ILE A 76 -6.09 6.00 -8.66
C ILE A 76 -6.93 5.97 -7.39
N GLU A 77 -6.57 5.07 -6.48
CA GLU A 77 -7.15 4.97 -5.16
C GLU A 77 -6.02 5.08 -4.14
N GLN A 78 -6.25 5.84 -3.08
CA GLN A 78 -5.26 6.00 -2.01
C GLN A 78 -5.96 6.23 -0.67
N GLY A 79 -5.22 6.04 0.41
CA GLY A 79 -5.74 6.35 1.72
C GLY A 79 -4.84 5.90 2.86
N VAL A 80 -5.24 6.31 4.06
CA VAL A 80 -4.63 5.91 5.31
C VAL A 80 -5.67 5.29 6.24
N GLY A 81 -5.36 4.14 6.80
CA GLY A 81 -6.12 3.48 7.84
C GLY A 81 -5.34 3.49 9.17
N VAL A 82 -6.05 3.71 10.25
CA VAL A 82 -5.53 3.70 11.61
C VAL A 82 -6.27 2.66 12.41
N ARG A 83 -5.55 1.76 13.04
CA ARG A 83 -6.13 0.72 13.89
C ARG A 83 -5.53 0.78 15.29
N ALA A 84 -6.38 0.58 16.30
CA ALA A 84 -5.98 0.39 17.69
C ALA A 84 -6.66 -0.83 18.28
N VAL A 85 -5.96 -1.54 19.15
CA VAL A 85 -6.46 -2.72 19.86
C VAL A 85 -6.30 -2.51 21.36
N SER A 86 -7.37 -2.79 22.12
CA SER A 86 -7.37 -2.71 23.57
C SER A 86 -8.17 -3.92 24.13
N GLY A 87 -7.46 -4.90 24.70
CA GLY A 87 -8.04 -6.19 25.07
C GLY A 87 -8.65 -6.89 23.85
N ASP A 88 -9.91 -7.28 23.96
CA ASP A 88 -10.66 -7.97 22.90
C ASP A 88 -11.28 -7.02 21.84
N ARG A 89 -10.94 -5.74 21.89
CA ARG A 89 -11.57 -4.71 21.03
C ARG A 89 -10.60 -4.17 20.04
N SER A 90 -11.09 -3.97 18.82
CA SER A 90 -10.42 -3.23 17.76
C SER A 90 -11.22 -1.99 17.41
N ALA A 91 -10.51 -0.87 17.28
CA ALA A 91 -11.02 0.36 16.70
C ALA A 91 -10.32 0.58 15.37
N PHE A 92 -11.04 1.07 14.37
CA PHE A 92 -10.51 1.37 13.05
C PHE A 92 -11.12 2.66 12.53
N ALA A 93 -10.29 3.52 11.96
CA ALA A 93 -10.71 4.70 11.22
C ALA A 93 -9.84 4.82 9.95
N TYR A 94 -10.39 5.41 8.91
CA TYR A 94 -9.68 5.60 7.64
C TYR A 94 -10.01 6.94 7.01
N SER A 95 -9.14 7.36 6.09
CA SER A 95 -9.37 8.49 5.19
C SER A 95 -8.80 8.14 3.81
N ASP A 96 -9.45 8.60 2.76
CA ASP A 96 -8.97 8.60 1.38
C ASP A 96 -7.95 9.71 1.10
N GLU A 97 -7.86 10.68 2.00
CA GLU A 97 -6.81 11.68 1.99
C GLU A 97 -5.59 11.23 2.79
N ILE A 98 -4.40 11.35 2.20
CA ILE A 98 -3.13 11.15 2.87
C ILE A 98 -2.53 12.53 3.17
N ASN A 99 -2.75 13.03 4.39
CA ASN A 99 -2.13 14.25 4.91
C ASN A 99 -2.08 14.23 6.44
N ALA A 100 -1.36 15.16 7.06
CA ALA A 100 -1.17 15.21 8.51
C ALA A 100 -2.50 15.37 9.26
N GLN A 101 -3.42 16.17 8.72
CA GLN A 101 -4.72 16.43 9.36
C GLN A 101 -5.60 15.17 9.32
N ALA A 102 -5.71 14.50 8.19
CA ALA A 102 -6.48 13.27 8.03
C ALA A 102 -5.93 12.16 8.93
N LEU A 103 -4.59 11.99 8.97
CA LEU A 103 -3.91 11.04 9.82
C LEU A 103 -4.22 11.28 11.31
N MET A 104 -4.11 12.52 11.79
CA MET A 104 -4.40 12.88 13.19
C MET A 104 -5.88 12.73 13.51
N SER A 105 -6.78 13.08 12.59
CA SER A 105 -8.23 12.91 12.77
C SER A 105 -8.60 11.44 12.89
N ALA A 106 -8.02 10.56 12.06
CA ALA A 106 -8.21 9.13 12.14
C ALA A 106 -7.65 8.54 13.44
N ALA A 107 -6.50 9.02 13.92
CA ALA A 107 -5.92 8.64 15.19
C ALA A 107 -6.83 9.02 16.37
N ASP A 108 -7.40 10.24 16.38
CA ASP A 108 -8.33 10.71 17.40
C ASP A 108 -9.65 9.92 17.39
N ALA A 109 -10.20 9.63 16.22
CA ALA A 109 -11.40 8.81 16.07
C ALA A 109 -11.17 7.40 16.64
N THR A 110 -10.06 6.76 16.24
CA THR A 110 -9.67 5.43 16.71
C THR A 110 -9.48 5.40 18.23
N ARG A 111 -8.82 6.40 18.79
CA ARG A 111 -8.64 6.58 20.22
C ARG A 111 -9.97 6.67 20.97
N THR A 112 -10.92 7.43 20.44
CA THR A 112 -12.24 7.63 21.05
C THR A 112 -13.05 6.33 21.08
N ILE A 113 -13.02 5.54 20.01
CA ILE A 113 -13.68 4.22 19.92
C ILE A 113 -13.04 3.24 20.91
N ALA A 114 -11.72 3.22 21.02
CA ALA A 114 -10.99 2.38 21.97
C ALA A 114 -11.35 2.71 23.43
N ARG A 115 -11.66 3.99 23.74
CA ARG A 115 -12.04 4.49 25.06
C ARG A 115 -13.47 4.12 25.46
N SER A 116 -14.43 4.15 24.56
CA SER A 116 -15.86 3.97 24.85
C SER A 116 -16.26 2.57 25.30
N GLY A 117 -15.30 1.68 25.41
CA GLY A 117 -15.48 0.35 25.95
C GLY A 117 -15.45 0.31 27.47
N ARG A 118 -16.56 -0.13 28.13
CA ARG A 118 -16.61 -0.43 29.56
C ARG A 118 -15.40 -1.30 29.95
N SER A 119 -14.63 -0.86 30.95
CA SER A 119 -13.52 -1.62 31.51
C SER A 119 -14.04 -2.86 32.23
N GLY A 120 -14.10 -3.96 31.53
CA GLY A 120 -14.08 -5.28 32.16
C GLY A 120 -12.60 -5.61 32.42
N ARG A 121 -12.18 -5.67 33.69
CA ARG A 121 -10.87 -6.19 34.04
C ARG A 121 -10.85 -7.69 33.73
N THR A 122 -10.40 -8.06 32.54
CA THR A 122 -9.92 -9.41 32.30
C THR A 122 -8.41 -9.38 32.55
N ARG A 123 -7.96 -9.98 33.64
CA ARG A 123 -6.55 -10.31 33.83
C ARG A 123 -6.21 -11.37 32.77
N VAL A 124 -5.76 -10.98 31.64
CA VAL A 124 -4.88 -11.81 30.84
C VAL A 124 -3.52 -11.71 31.53
N GLY A 125 -2.94 -12.87 31.88
CA GLY A 125 -1.70 -12.94 32.63
C GLY A 125 -0.64 -12.05 32.01
N ASP A 126 0.23 -11.50 32.85
CA ASP A 126 1.30 -10.57 32.56
C ASP A 126 1.91 -10.79 31.17
N ALA A 127 1.35 -10.12 30.16
CA ALA A 127 2.09 -9.86 28.96
C ALA A 127 3.19 -8.86 29.36
N GLN A 128 4.26 -9.42 29.93
CA GLN A 128 5.51 -8.72 30.05
C GLN A 128 5.79 -8.12 28.68
N ALA A 129 5.99 -6.81 28.63
CA ALA A 129 6.50 -6.14 27.45
C ALA A 129 7.60 -7.02 26.88
N ALA A 130 7.34 -7.63 25.73
CA ALA A 130 8.26 -8.60 25.18
C ALA A 130 9.60 -7.88 25.09
N PRO A 131 10.68 -8.39 25.73
CA PRO A 131 11.97 -7.72 25.74
C PRO A 131 12.29 -7.45 24.28
N ALA A 132 12.70 -6.22 23.98
CA ALA A 132 13.09 -5.81 22.64
C ALA A 132 13.99 -6.92 22.09
N ARG A 133 13.41 -7.76 21.22
CA ARG A 133 14.13 -8.90 20.65
C ARG A 133 15.38 -8.29 20.06
N ARG A 134 16.55 -8.68 20.58
CA ARG A 134 17.85 -8.36 19.99
C ARG A 134 17.67 -8.43 18.49
N ARG A 135 17.92 -7.31 17.80
CA ARG A 135 17.90 -7.22 16.34
C ARG A 135 18.88 -8.26 15.80
N GLY A 136 18.42 -9.50 15.66
CA GLY A 136 19.08 -10.47 14.82
C GLY A 136 19.13 -9.82 13.43
N ARG A 137 20.28 -9.95 12.78
CA ARG A 137 20.54 -9.47 11.42
C ARG A 137 19.29 -9.80 10.58
N ARG A 138 18.42 -8.77 10.32
CA ARG A 138 17.25 -8.95 9.50
C ARG A 138 17.74 -9.47 8.15
N LYS A 139 17.32 -10.65 7.75
CA LYS A 139 17.49 -11.07 6.37
C LYS A 139 16.79 -10.01 5.53
N ALA A 140 17.45 -9.56 4.47
CA ALA A 140 16.81 -8.68 3.50
C ALA A 140 15.44 -9.25 3.12
N PRO A 141 14.39 -8.41 3.02
CA PRO A 141 13.07 -8.89 2.60
C PRO A 141 13.24 -9.59 1.25
N ARG A 142 12.69 -10.80 1.14
CA ARG A 142 12.68 -11.53 -0.12
C ARG A 142 11.60 -10.90 -0.98
N LEU A 143 12.00 -10.15 -1.99
CA LEU A 143 11.06 -9.68 -3.01
C LEU A 143 10.49 -10.90 -3.74
N LEU A 144 9.18 -10.96 -3.87
CA LEU A 144 8.48 -12.04 -4.59
C LEU A 144 8.40 -11.74 -6.08
N TYR A 145 8.43 -10.46 -6.46
CA TYR A 145 8.35 -9.94 -7.82
C TYR A 145 9.16 -8.65 -7.94
N GLY A 146 9.40 -8.20 -9.19
CA GLY A 146 9.98 -6.89 -9.45
C GLY A 146 9.05 -5.77 -8.97
N MET A 147 9.59 -4.57 -8.85
CA MET A 147 8.82 -3.38 -8.44
C MET A 147 8.50 -2.47 -9.62
N ASP A 148 8.71 -2.97 -10.84
CA ASP A 148 8.43 -2.23 -12.05
C ASP A 148 6.93 -1.95 -12.17
N ASP A 149 6.59 -0.72 -12.55
CA ASP A 149 5.19 -0.32 -12.77
C ASP A 149 4.68 -0.92 -14.09
N PRO A 150 3.77 -1.89 -14.07
CA PRO A 150 3.29 -2.53 -15.28
C PRO A 150 2.45 -1.59 -16.14
N ILE A 151 1.82 -0.58 -15.53
CA ILE A 151 0.98 0.41 -16.23
C ILE A 151 1.86 1.33 -17.06
N ALA A 152 2.97 1.80 -16.50
CA ALA A 152 3.91 2.67 -17.18
C ALA A 152 4.84 1.93 -18.15
N SER A 153 4.90 0.59 -18.11
CA SER A 153 5.82 -0.21 -18.91
C SER A 153 5.47 -0.23 -20.41
N MET A 154 4.23 0.10 -20.77
CA MET A 154 3.74 0.09 -22.15
C MET A 154 2.77 1.24 -22.40
N GLU A 155 2.99 1.97 -23.50
CA GLU A 155 2.09 3.02 -23.94
C GLU A 155 0.73 2.47 -24.40
N ALA A 156 -0.32 3.30 -24.34
CA ALA A 156 -1.70 2.93 -24.68
C ALA A 156 -1.82 2.27 -26.07
N ALA A 157 -1.13 2.82 -27.07
CA ALA A 157 -1.10 2.26 -28.43
C ALA A 157 -0.51 0.83 -28.47
N GLY A 158 0.50 0.56 -27.62
CA GLY A 158 1.11 -0.77 -27.49
C GLY A 158 0.15 -1.78 -26.88
N LYS A 159 -0.63 -1.37 -25.87
CA LYS A 159 -1.66 -2.18 -25.19
C LYS A 159 -2.80 -2.54 -26.15
N VAL A 160 -3.30 -1.55 -26.89
CA VAL A 160 -4.29 -1.76 -27.95
C VAL A 160 -3.74 -2.72 -29.03
N GLY A 161 -2.53 -2.49 -29.49
CA GLY A 161 -1.87 -3.37 -30.48
C GLY A 161 -1.68 -4.81 -29.96
N LEU A 162 -1.48 -5.01 -28.66
CA LEU A 162 -1.41 -6.33 -28.05
C LEU A 162 -2.78 -7.04 -28.14
N LEU A 163 -3.86 -6.36 -27.77
CA LEU A 163 -5.21 -6.91 -27.86
C LEU A 163 -5.60 -7.25 -29.30
N GLN A 164 -5.28 -6.40 -30.27
CA GLN A 164 -5.49 -6.66 -31.69
C GLN A 164 -4.70 -7.90 -32.20
N ARG A 165 -3.47 -8.10 -31.72
CA ARG A 165 -2.68 -9.30 -32.07
C ARG A 165 -3.31 -10.56 -31.49
N ILE A 166 -3.84 -10.48 -30.25
CA ILE A 166 -4.55 -11.60 -29.61
C ILE A 166 -5.77 -12.01 -30.45
N GLU A 167 -6.59 -11.05 -30.85
CA GLU A 167 -7.74 -11.32 -31.71
C GLU A 167 -7.35 -11.92 -33.05
N ALA A 168 -6.42 -11.28 -33.74
CA ALA A 168 -5.92 -11.78 -35.02
C ALA A 168 -5.34 -13.20 -34.92
N TYR A 169 -4.67 -13.53 -33.81
CA TYR A 169 -4.17 -14.86 -33.54
C TYR A 169 -5.31 -15.87 -33.36
N ALA A 170 -6.32 -15.55 -32.55
CA ALA A 170 -7.45 -16.42 -32.29
C ALA A 170 -8.20 -16.77 -33.58
N ARG A 171 -8.50 -15.76 -34.42
CA ARG A 171 -9.18 -15.96 -35.72
C ARG A 171 -8.35 -16.81 -36.70
N ARG A 172 -7.02 -16.70 -36.66
CA ARG A 172 -6.15 -17.55 -37.51
C ARG A 172 -6.07 -18.99 -37.04
N LYS A 173 -6.27 -19.25 -35.73
CA LYS A 173 -6.19 -20.60 -35.16
C LYS A 173 -7.34 -21.51 -35.57
N ASP A 174 -8.54 -20.92 -35.65
CA ASP A 174 -9.71 -21.70 -36.02
C ASP A 174 -10.69 -20.82 -36.82
N PRO A 175 -11.03 -21.19 -38.07
CA PRO A 175 -11.96 -20.42 -38.91
C PRO A 175 -13.39 -20.37 -38.35
N ARG A 176 -13.72 -21.17 -37.36
CA ARG A 176 -15.02 -21.15 -36.69
C ARG A 176 -15.11 -20.06 -35.63
N VAL A 177 -14.00 -19.38 -35.30
CA VAL A 177 -14.01 -18.22 -34.38
C VAL A 177 -14.66 -17.05 -35.09
N THR A 178 -15.91 -16.78 -34.72
CA THR A 178 -16.72 -15.68 -35.28
C THR A 178 -16.65 -14.41 -34.47
N GLN A 179 -16.39 -14.52 -33.16
CA GLN A 179 -16.26 -13.37 -32.26
C GLN A 179 -15.06 -13.56 -31.33
N VAL A 180 -14.35 -12.47 -31.05
CA VAL A 180 -13.25 -12.43 -30.09
C VAL A 180 -13.43 -11.21 -29.18
N MET A 181 -13.51 -11.47 -27.90
CA MET A 181 -13.40 -10.45 -26.84
C MET A 181 -12.07 -10.62 -26.12
N ALA A 182 -11.31 -9.57 -26.01
CA ALA A 182 -10.03 -9.58 -25.31
C ALA A 182 -9.96 -8.43 -24.30
N GLY A 183 -9.33 -8.67 -23.16
CA GLY A 183 -9.11 -7.66 -22.12
C GLY A 183 -7.68 -7.70 -21.62
N LEU A 184 -7.20 -6.54 -21.19
CA LEU A 184 -5.95 -6.36 -20.48
C LEU A 184 -6.26 -5.55 -19.24
N ALA A 185 -5.81 -6.00 -18.08
CA ALA A 185 -5.87 -5.25 -16.83
C ALA A 185 -4.49 -5.21 -16.19
N ALA A 186 -4.18 -4.10 -15.56
CA ALA A 186 -2.94 -3.95 -14.81
C ALA A 186 -3.21 -3.16 -13.52
N GLU A 187 -2.49 -3.53 -12.46
CA GLU A 187 -2.55 -2.85 -11.17
C GLU A 187 -1.13 -2.68 -10.63
N HIS A 188 -0.89 -1.52 -10.04
CA HIS A 188 0.34 -1.23 -9.31
C HIS A 188 -0.05 -0.71 -7.93
N ASP A 189 0.15 -1.56 -6.93
CA ASP A 189 -0.24 -1.33 -5.55
C ASP A 189 1.01 -1.10 -4.69
N VAL A 190 1.04 0.02 -3.97
CA VAL A 190 2.11 0.40 -3.04
C VAL A 190 1.50 0.48 -1.66
N VAL A 191 2.00 -0.34 -0.74
CA VAL A 191 1.50 -0.40 0.63
C VAL A 191 2.62 -0.14 1.64
N MET A 192 2.27 0.51 2.75
CA MET A 192 3.17 0.71 3.87
C MET A 192 2.44 0.53 5.19
N VAL A 193 3.09 -0.13 6.14
CA VAL A 193 2.56 -0.34 7.49
C VAL A 193 3.57 0.15 8.51
N MET A 194 3.11 0.99 9.43
CA MET A 194 3.85 1.34 10.63
C MET A 194 3.15 0.77 11.86
N ARG A 195 3.89 0.01 12.66
CA ARG A 195 3.39 -0.60 13.88
C ARG A 195 3.86 0.16 15.12
N SER A 196 3.10 0.06 16.20
CA SER A 196 3.42 0.71 17.48
C SER A 196 4.72 0.22 18.13
N ASP A 197 5.26 -0.94 17.73
CA ASP A 197 6.58 -1.41 18.14
C ASP A 197 7.74 -0.81 17.32
N GLY A 198 7.46 0.20 16.48
CA GLY A 198 8.42 0.90 15.63
C GLY A 198 8.82 0.14 14.37
N VAL A 199 8.15 -0.97 14.05
CA VAL A 199 8.37 -1.67 12.78
C VAL A 199 7.72 -0.88 11.66
N LEU A 200 8.50 -0.52 10.65
CA LEU A 200 8.05 0.04 9.38
C LEU A 200 8.33 -0.98 8.29
N ALA A 201 7.32 -1.33 7.53
CA ALA A 201 7.40 -2.28 6.42
C ALA A 201 6.62 -1.77 5.22
N ALA A 202 7.06 -2.10 4.03
CA ALA A 202 6.40 -1.74 2.78
C ALA A 202 6.48 -2.88 1.78
N ASP A 203 5.59 -2.85 0.81
CA ASP A 203 5.56 -3.77 -0.32
C ASP A 203 5.09 -3.03 -1.58
N VAL A 204 5.57 -3.48 -2.74
CA VAL A 204 5.16 -3.00 -4.06
C VAL A 204 4.66 -4.21 -4.84
N ARG A 205 3.44 -4.16 -5.32
CA ARG A 205 2.72 -5.30 -5.89
C ARG A 205 2.25 -4.99 -7.31
N PRO A 206 3.07 -5.26 -8.31
CA PRO A 206 2.63 -5.18 -9.70
C PRO A 206 1.78 -6.41 -10.07
N LEU A 207 0.68 -6.18 -10.78
CA LEU A 207 -0.20 -7.23 -11.30
C LEU A 207 -0.56 -6.90 -12.76
N VAL A 208 -0.55 -7.92 -13.63
CA VAL A 208 -1.02 -7.85 -15.03
C VAL A 208 -1.81 -9.10 -15.36
#